data_66bd481d22630abef55a58fa42941f61
#
_entry.id   66bd481d22630abef55a58fa42941f61
#
_cell.length_a   1.000
_cell.length_b   1.000
_cell.length_c   1.000
_cell.angle_alpha   90.00
_cell.angle_beta   90.00
_cell.angle_gamma   90.00
#
_symmetry.space_group_name_H-M   'P 1'
#
loop_
_entity.id
_entity.type
_entity.pdbx_description
1 polymer ?
#
loop_
_entity_poly.entity_id
_entity_poly.type
_entity_poly.pdbx_seq_one_letter_code
_entity_poly.pdbx_strand_id
1 'polypeptide(L)'
;MSGVEFHDLLAAGEKSRKARCDVCVIGAGAAGIYLAYALASRGRDVILVEAGSATGIDAASAGFDVQFDATPYPGATVGRYFGLGGTTSHWGGLLIPHTHHDIRGPSVEGFD
;
A
#
# COMPACT_ATOMS: atom_id res chain seq x y z
N MET A 1 1.76 25.80 -4.12
CA MET A 1 1.64 24.33 -4.02
C MET A 1 3.00 23.74 -4.35
N SER A 2 3.66 23.10 -3.42
CA SER A 2 4.84 22.29 -3.72
C SER A 2 4.36 21.11 -4.59
N GLY A 3 4.98 20.93 -5.77
CA GLY A 3 4.63 19.84 -6.66
C GLY A 3 4.98 18.47 -6.06
N VAL A 4 4.34 17.42 -6.56
CA VAL A 4 4.72 16.04 -6.24
C VAL A 4 6.02 15.73 -6.97
N GLU A 5 7.02 15.24 -6.25
CA GLU A 5 8.29 14.80 -6.80
C GLU A 5 8.38 13.27 -6.71
N PHE A 6 8.77 12.62 -7.80
CA PHE A 6 8.93 11.17 -7.87
C PHE A 6 10.40 10.79 -7.90
N HIS A 7 10.78 9.82 -7.08
CA HIS A 7 12.12 9.26 -7.04
C HIS A 7 12.06 7.75 -7.22
N ASP A 8 12.63 7.27 -8.32
CA ASP A 8 12.85 5.83 -8.53
C ASP A 8 14.25 5.46 -8.05
N LEU A 9 14.32 4.86 -6.86
CA LEU A 9 15.61 4.52 -6.24
C LEU A 9 16.34 3.40 -7.00
N LEU A 10 15.60 2.49 -7.63
CA LEU A 10 16.20 1.40 -8.40
C LEU A 10 16.79 1.90 -9.71
N ALA A 11 16.07 2.76 -10.43
CA ALA A 11 16.56 3.37 -11.65
C ALA A 11 17.76 4.30 -11.40
N ALA A 12 17.79 4.97 -10.26
CA ALA A 12 18.91 5.80 -9.84
C ALA A 12 20.12 4.99 -9.34
N GLY A 13 20.00 3.67 -9.18
CA GLY A 13 21.05 2.82 -8.61
C GLY A 13 21.32 3.09 -7.12
N GLU A 14 20.43 3.78 -6.45
CA GLU A 14 20.54 4.10 -5.03
C GLU A 14 20.19 2.90 -4.14
N LYS A 15 21.12 2.48 -3.29
CA LYS A 15 20.88 1.42 -2.30
C LYS A 15 20.14 1.91 -1.06
N SER A 16 20.26 3.20 -0.75
CA SER A 16 19.58 3.84 0.38
C SER A 16 19.53 5.35 0.20
N ARG A 17 18.45 5.95 0.67
CA ARG A 17 18.26 7.40 0.71
C ARG A 17 17.79 7.82 2.11
N LYS A 18 18.33 8.90 2.62
CA LYS A 18 17.86 9.52 3.86
C LYS A 18 17.06 10.77 3.49
N ALA A 19 15.85 10.88 4.02
CA ALA A 19 15.02 12.05 3.87
C ALA A 19 14.35 12.38 5.20
N ARG A 20 13.90 13.63 5.36
CA ARG A 20 13.11 14.07 6.50
C ARG A 20 11.75 14.52 6.01
N CYS A 21 10.71 14.24 6.79
CA CYS A 21 9.34 14.66 6.54
C CYS A 21 8.57 14.72 7.85
N ASP A 22 7.39 15.32 7.83
CA ASP A 22 6.48 15.30 8.97
C ASP A 22 5.84 13.92 9.12
N VAL A 23 5.47 13.31 8.00
CA VAL A 23 4.80 11.99 7.95
C VAL A 23 5.35 11.15 6.82
N CYS A 24 5.72 9.91 7.14
CA CYS A 24 6.05 8.89 6.15
C CYS A 24 4.89 7.89 6.05
N VAL A 25 4.32 7.77 4.86
CA VAL A 25 3.27 6.79 4.54
C VAL A 25 3.91 5.64 3.78
N ILE A 26 3.69 4.41 4.23
CA ILE A 26 4.24 3.20 3.58
C ILE A 26 3.12 2.48 2.85
N GLY A 27 3.29 2.32 1.55
CA GLY A 27 2.36 1.71 0.62
C GLY A 27 1.52 2.72 -0.15
N ALA A 28 1.65 2.72 -1.48
CA ALA A 28 0.92 3.58 -2.40
C ALA A 28 -0.35 2.90 -2.96
N GLY A 29 -1.02 2.10 -2.16
CA GLY A 29 -2.39 1.66 -2.43
C GLY A 29 -3.40 2.79 -2.24
N ALA A 30 -4.69 2.56 -2.51
CA ALA A 30 -5.74 3.58 -2.43
C ALA A 30 -5.75 4.33 -1.09
N ALA A 31 -5.64 3.61 0.03
CA ALA A 31 -5.64 4.20 1.37
C ALA A 31 -4.41 5.09 1.61
N GLY A 32 -3.22 4.60 1.24
CA GLY A 32 -1.98 5.34 1.42
C GLY A 32 -1.92 6.60 0.55
N ILE A 33 -2.34 6.51 -0.70
CA ILE A 33 -2.42 7.67 -1.59
C ILE A 33 -3.40 8.71 -1.04
N TYR A 34 -4.59 8.27 -0.62
CA TYR A 34 -5.58 9.18 -0.07
C TYR A 34 -5.09 9.87 1.21
N LEU A 35 -4.47 9.11 2.11
CA LEU A 35 -3.90 9.65 3.36
C LEU A 35 -2.79 10.66 3.07
N ALA A 36 -1.84 10.31 2.19
CA ALA A 36 -0.75 11.18 1.81
C ALA A 36 -1.27 12.49 1.19
N TYR A 37 -2.24 12.39 0.27
CA TYR A 37 -2.89 13.55 -0.33
C TYR A 37 -3.59 14.43 0.72
N ALA A 38 -4.37 13.83 1.62
CA ALA A 38 -5.10 14.54 2.66
C ALA A 38 -4.19 15.28 3.65
N LEU A 39 -3.03 14.70 3.97
CA LEU A 39 -2.03 15.33 4.82
C LEU A 39 -1.28 16.46 4.10
N ALA A 40 -0.84 16.20 2.87
CA ALA A 40 -0.17 17.22 2.05
C ALA A 40 -1.07 18.43 1.77
N SER A 41 -2.36 18.19 1.52
CA SER A 41 -3.36 19.26 1.35
C SER A 41 -3.56 20.13 2.59
N ARG A 42 -3.15 19.63 3.76
CA ARG A 42 -3.12 20.37 5.04
C ARG A 42 -1.75 20.99 5.36
N GLY A 43 -0.87 21.02 4.38
CA GLY A 43 0.46 21.65 4.49
C GLY A 43 1.48 20.79 5.23
N ARG A 44 1.26 19.49 5.38
CA ARG A 44 2.27 18.58 5.93
C ARG A 44 3.29 18.19 4.85
N ASP A 45 4.53 18.07 5.27
CA ASP A 45 5.56 17.46 4.43
C ASP A 45 5.44 15.95 4.51
N VAL A 46 5.08 15.32 3.38
CA VAL A 46 4.74 13.89 3.35
C VAL A 46 5.63 13.16 2.36
N ILE A 47 6.20 12.05 2.82
CA ILE A 47 6.85 11.07 1.96
C ILE A 47 5.97 9.84 1.86
N LEU A 48 5.63 9.43 0.63
CA LEU A 48 4.95 8.19 0.33
C LEU A 48 5.96 7.20 -0.26
N VAL A 49 6.14 6.07 0.41
CA VAL A 49 7.07 5.00 0.02
C VAL A 49 6.28 3.84 -0.55
N GLU A 50 6.72 3.32 -1.69
CA GLU A 50 6.12 2.16 -2.35
C GLU A 50 7.19 1.15 -2.76
N ALA A 51 6.89 -0.13 -2.61
CA ALA A 51 7.81 -1.21 -2.94
C ALA A 51 7.84 -1.56 -4.42
N GLY A 52 6.74 -1.31 -5.14
CA GLY A 52 6.64 -1.61 -6.57
C GLY A 52 7.01 -0.43 -7.46
N SER A 53 6.84 -0.63 -8.75
CA SER A 53 7.12 0.38 -9.77
C SER A 53 5.88 1.24 -10.08
N ALA A 54 6.06 2.25 -10.94
CA ALA A 54 4.95 3.07 -11.42
C ALA A 54 3.89 2.26 -12.20
N THR A 55 4.28 1.17 -12.86
CA THR A 55 3.38 0.32 -13.66
C THR A 55 2.76 -0.84 -12.87
N GLY A 56 3.19 -1.04 -11.64
CA GLY A 56 2.80 -2.17 -10.82
C GLY A 56 3.49 -3.49 -11.21
N ILE A 57 3.77 -4.30 -10.20
CA ILE A 57 4.31 -5.64 -10.34
C ILE A 57 3.59 -6.59 -9.37
N ASP A 58 3.57 -7.88 -9.69
CA ASP A 58 3.05 -8.89 -8.76
C ASP A 58 4.02 -9.16 -7.59
N ALA A 59 3.54 -9.89 -6.57
CA ALA A 59 4.30 -10.17 -5.36
C ALA A 59 5.60 -10.94 -5.64
N ALA A 60 5.57 -11.90 -6.57
CA ALA A 60 6.74 -12.71 -6.92
C ALA A 60 7.80 -11.85 -7.60
N SER A 61 7.40 -11.00 -8.55
CA SER A 61 8.29 -10.05 -9.24
C SER A 61 8.85 -9.00 -8.29
N ALA A 62 8.13 -8.65 -7.23
CA ALA A 62 8.59 -7.74 -6.18
C ALA A 62 9.58 -8.41 -5.20
N GLY A 63 9.80 -9.72 -5.32
CA GLY A 63 10.68 -10.46 -4.42
C GLY A 63 10.10 -10.69 -3.02
N PHE A 64 8.78 -10.55 -2.86
CA PHE A 64 8.12 -10.86 -1.60
C PHE A 64 7.89 -12.36 -1.45
N ASP A 65 8.58 -12.96 -0.48
CA ASP A 65 8.35 -14.32 -0.04
C ASP A 65 7.43 -14.32 1.18
N VAL A 66 6.40 -15.16 1.14
CA VAL A 66 5.42 -15.28 2.22
C VAL A 66 5.66 -16.59 2.95
N GLN A 67 6.02 -16.51 4.21
CA GLN A 67 6.10 -17.66 5.09
C GLN A 67 4.76 -17.89 5.78
N PHE A 68 4.31 -19.12 5.83
CA PHE A 68 3.07 -19.51 6.48
C PHE A 68 3.38 -20.37 7.71
N ASP A 69 2.86 -19.98 8.85
CA ASP A 69 2.96 -20.77 10.09
C ASP A 69 1.96 -21.94 10.13
N ALA A 70 1.02 -21.94 9.21
CA ALA A 70 -0.07 -22.93 9.09
C ALA A 70 -0.33 -23.26 7.61
N THR A 71 -1.55 -23.67 7.29
CA THR A 71 -1.96 -23.99 5.91
C THR A 71 -1.78 -22.80 4.99
N PRO A 72 -1.07 -22.95 3.85
CA PRO A 72 -0.91 -21.88 2.88
C PRO A 72 -2.23 -21.32 2.39
N TYR A 73 -2.32 -20.00 2.38
CA TYR A 73 -3.48 -19.26 1.87
C TYR A 73 -3.11 -18.55 0.55
N PRO A 74 -3.65 -18.99 -0.59
CA PRO A 74 -3.30 -18.42 -1.89
C PRO A 74 -3.54 -16.92 -1.98
N GLY A 75 -4.57 -16.39 -1.33
CA GLY A 75 -4.87 -14.96 -1.28
C GLY A 75 -3.81 -14.10 -0.58
N ALA A 76 -2.81 -14.70 0.06
CA ALA A 76 -1.68 -13.96 0.60
C ALA A 76 -0.74 -13.44 -0.51
N THR A 77 -0.68 -14.11 -1.64
CA THR A 77 0.24 -13.78 -2.75
C THR A 77 -0.50 -13.52 -4.05
N VAL A 78 -1.53 -14.31 -4.37
CA VAL A 78 -2.28 -14.21 -5.62
C VAL A 78 -3.20 -12.99 -5.60
N GLY A 79 -3.19 -12.21 -6.69
CA GLY A 79 -4.01 -11.00 -6.84
C GLY A 79 -3.52 -9.80 -6.03
N ARG A 80 -2.30 -9.83 -5.50
CA ARG A 80 -1.66 -8.69 -4.86
C ARG A 80 -0.66 -8.05 -5.81
N TYR A 81 -0.78 -6.73 -5.95
CA TYR A 81 0.07 -5.94 -6.83
C TYR A 81 0.74 -4.83 -6.04
N PHE A 82 2.02 -4.62 -6.33
CA PHE A 82 2.86 -3.58 -5.76
C PHE A 82 3.10 -2.50 -6.81
N GLY A 83 3.00 -1.25 -6.41
CA GLY A 83 3.13 -0.12 -7.29
C GLY A 83 2.11 0.97 -7.01
N LEU A 84 2.12 2.00 -7.82
CA LEU A 84 1.21 3.12 -7.68
C LEU A 84 -0.24 2.64 -7.89
N GLY A 85 -1.08 2.83 -6.87
CA GLY A 85 -2.43 2.30 -6.81
C GLY A 85 -2.55 0.93 -6.15
N GLY A 86 -1.43 0.18 -6.02
CA GLY A 86 -1.42 -1.15 -5.43
C GLY A 86 -2.43 -2.08 -6.09
N THR A 87 -3.03 -2.98 -5.34
CA THR A 87 -4.06 -3.92 -5.84
C THR A 87 -5.29 -3.21 -6.40
N THR A 88 -5.58 -1.96 -6.00
CA THR A 88 -6.72 -1.22 -6.54
C THR A 88 -6.53 -0.79 -8.00
N SER A 89 -5.34 -0.81 -8.54
CA SER A 89 -5.09 -0.59 -9.98
C SER A 89 -5.71 -1.68 -10.86
N HIS A 90 -6.01 -2.85 -10.29
CA HIS A 90 -6.66 -3.99 -10.94
C HIS A 90 -8.12 -4.18 -10.49
N TRP A 91 -8.69 -3.16 -9.88
CA TRP A 91 -10.03 -3.22 -9.34
C TRP A 91 -11.11 -3.23 -10.44
N GLY A 92 -12.04 -4.17 -10.33
CA GLY A 92 -13.16 -4.31 -11.28
C GLY A 92 -14.33 -3.34 -11.07
N GLY A 93 -14.21 -2.38 -10.17
CA GLY A 93 -15.23 -1.34 -9.95
C GLY A 93 -16.40 -1.75 -9.05
N LEU A 94 -16.35 -2.91 -8.39
CA LEU A 94 -17.42 -3.37 -7.50
C LEU A 94 -17.17 -2.89 -6.07
N LEU A 95 -18.08 -2.09 -5.53
CA LEU A 95 -18.12 -1.70 -4.12
C LEU A 95 -19.24 -2.48 -3.42
N ILE A 96 -18.85 -3.34 -2.48
CA ILE A 96 -19.79 -4.07 -1.63
C ILE A 96 -19.71 -3.44 -0.24
N PRO A 97 -20.79 -2.78 0.24
CA PRO A 97 -20.78 -2.24 1.59
C PRO A 97 -20.75 -3.37 2.61
N HIS A 98 -19.98 -3.19 3.66
CA HIS A 98 -20.01 -4.12 4.80
C HIS A 98 -21.38 -4.08 5.46
N THR A 99 -21.91 -5.25 5.75
CA THR A 99 -23.15 -5.41 6.54
C THR A 99 -22.82 -5.44 8.03
N HIS A 100 -23.86 -5.36 8.86
CA HIS A 100 -23.67 -5.55 10.32
C HIS A 100 -23.08 -6.92 10.66
N HIS A 101 -23.36 -7.94 9.84
CA HIS A 101 -22.78 -9.27 10.02
C HIS A 101 -21.27 -9.28 9.76
N ASP A 102 -20.82 -8.58 8.73
CA ASP A 102 -19.40 -8.51 8.39
C ASP A 102 -18.59 -7.75 9.46
N ILE A 103 -19.22 -6.75 10.08
CA ILE A 103 -18.60 -5.89 11.11
C ILE A 103 -18.62 -6.54 12.48
N ARG A 104 -19.71 -7.29 12.77
CA ARG A 104 -19.93 -7.97 14.06
C ARG A 104 -19.63 -9.47 14.00
N GLY A 105 -18.84 -9.93 13.04
CA GLY A 105 -18.42 -11.32 12.95
C GLY A 105 -18.08 -11.92 14.32
N PRO A 106 -17.91 -13.23 14.47
CA PRO A 106 -17.67 -13.84 15.77
C PRO A 106 -16.61 -13.03 16.48
N SER A 107 -16.97 -12.44 17.61
CA SER A 107 -16.13 -11.56 18.42
C SER A 107 -14.74 -12.16 18.50
N VAL A 108 -13.79 -11.50 17.93
CA VAL A 108 -12.38 -11.81 18.17
C VAL A 108 -12.18 -11.38 19.62
N GLU A 109 -12.20 -12.34 20.54
CA GLU A 109 -11.93 -12.08 21.94
C GLU A 109 -10.61 -11.34 22.03
N GLY A 110 -10.62 -10.10 22.52
CA GLY A 110 -9.43 -9.26 22.70
C GLY A 110 -9.41 -7.93 21.96
N PHE A 111 -10.45 -7.57 21.23
CA PHE A 111 -10.66 -6.24 20.67
C PHE A 111 -11.97 -5.64 21.23
N ASP A 112 -11.91 -5.14 22.45
CA ASP A 112 -12.88 -4.19 23.01
C ASP A 112 -12.36 -2.75 22.85
#